data_3a08709d5f5179f327764e397d6e6eb3
#
_entry.id   3a08709d5f5179f327764e397d6e6eb3
#
_cell.length_a   1.000
_cell.length_b   1.000
_cell.length_c   1.000
_cell.angle_alpha   90.00
_cell.angle_beta   90.00
_cell.angle_gamma   90.00
#
_symmetry.space_group_name_H-M   'P 1'
#
loop_
_entity.id
_entity.type
_entity.pdbx_description
1 polymer ?
#
loop_
_entity_poly.entity_id
_entity_poly.type
_entity_poly.pdbx_seq_one_letter_code
_entity_poly.pdbx_strand_id
1 'polypeptide(L)'
;MDKLTIVGIDPGTTKSYAVLDLNGNILEVKSSKKLDASKITNNVFKFGKPVLIGTDVKKVPNFVEKIASSLGAKIFKPETDLQSRHKSRLVKKFLKKRDIEINNKHENDALISAILAYKSIKPLLNKIENKYSDLNTDEIKNLVLKQNINIKQAISLLD
;
A
#
# COMPACT_ATOMS: atom_id res chain seq x y z
N MET A 1 13.77 -13.43 4.16
CA MET A 1 13.39 -11.99 4.11
C MET A 1 11.89 -11.89 3.89
N ASP A 2 11.23 -11.09 4.69
CA ASP A 2 9.78 -10.94 4.58
C ASP A 2 9.37 -10.23 3.30
N LYS A 3 8.31 -10.71 2.66
CA LYS A 3 7.70 -9.99 1.56
C LYS A 3 6.96 -8.78 2.12
N LEU A 4 7.18 -7.62 1.53
CA LEU A 4 6.53 -6.37 1.96
C LEU A 4 5.37 -6.03 1.05
N THR A 5 4.32 -5.46 1.64
CA THR A 5 3.11 -5.07 0.91
C THR A 5 2.68 -3.66 1.25
N ILE A 6 1.81 -3.13 0.40
CA ILE A 6 1.16 -1.84 0.56
C ILE A 6 -0.34 -2.12 0.51
N VAL A 7 -1.09 -1.55 1.45
CA VAL A 7 -2.53 -1.81 1.56
C VAL A 7 -3.30 -0.50 1.48
N GLY A 8 -4.36 -0.51 0.69
CA GLY A 8 -5.34 0.58 0.66
C GLY A 8 -6.61 0.13 1.36
N ILE A 9 -7.24 1.03 2.11
CA ILE A 9 -8.45 0.71 2.87
C ILE A 9 -9.53 1.76 2.60
N ASP A 10 -10.73 1.29 2.29
CA ASP A 10 -11.94 2.11 2.23
C ASP A 10 -12.84 1.71 3.40
N PRO A 11 -12.92 2.52 4.47
CA PRO A 11 -13.77 2.23 5.61
C PRO A 11 -15.17 2.80 5.40
N GLY A 12 -16.16 2.02 5.52
CA GLY A 12 -17.55 2.43 5.35
C GLY A 12 -18.44 1.32 5.88
N THR A 13 -19.74 1.37 5.57
CA THR A 13 -20.64 0.28 5.90
C THR A 13 -20.19 -0.99 5.20
N THR A 14 -19.89 -0.90 3.92
CA THR A 14 -19.17 -1.93 3.18
C THR A 14 -17.70 -1.56 3.21
N LYS A 15 -16.89 -2.36 3.87
CA LYS A 15 -15.47 -2.14 3.96
C LYS A 15 -14.74 -2.84 2.82
N SER A 16 -13.67 -2.24 2.36
CA SER A 16 -12.84 -2.87 1.33
C SER A 16 -11.36 -2.61 1.56
N TYR A 17 -10.54 -3.47 0.99
CA TYR A 17 -9.09 -3.29 1.01
C TYR A 17 -8.50 -3.77 -0.31
N ALA A 18 -7.33 -3.25 -0.64
CA ALA A 18 -6.53 -3.69 -1.77
C ALA A 18 -5.10 -3.88 -1.31
N VAL A 19 -4.45 -4.94 -1.78
CA VAL A 19 -3.07 -5.26 -1.42
C VAL A 19 -2.22 -5.23 -2.67
N LEU A 20 -1.13 -4.46 -2.61
CA LEU A 20 -0.11 -4.40 -3.67
C LEU A 20 1.23 -4.90 -3.13
N ASP A 21 2.06 -5.46 -4.01
CA ASP A 21 3.46 -5.69 -3.68
C ASP A 21 4.29 -4.44 -4.01
N LEU A 22 5.59 -4.48 -3.76
CA LEU A 22 6.48 -3.32 -4.00
C LEU A 22 6.74 -3.05 -5.48
N ASN A 23 6.31 -3.94 -6.37
CA ASN A 23 6.41 -3.76 -7.82
C ASN A 23 5.11 -3.23 -8.42
N GLY A 24 4.10 -2.99 -7.59
CA GLY A 24 2.80 -2.51 -8.04
C GLY A 24 1.86 -3.60 -8.53
N ASN A 25 2.19 -4.87 -8.30
CA ASN A 25 1.27 -5.96 -8.64
C ASN A 25 0.13 -6.01 -7.63
N ILE A 26 -1.08 -6.19 -8.12
CA ILE A 26 -2.27 -6.31 -7.29
C ILE A 26 -2.38 -7.76 -6.81
N LEU A 27 -2.33 -7.97 -5.49
CA LEU A 27 -2.38 -9.29 -4.90
C LEU A 27 -3.80 -9.69 -4.51
N GLU A 28 -4.60 -8.74 -4.03
CA GLU A 28 -6.01 -8.95 -3.71
C GLU A 28 -6.75 -7.63 -3.63
N VAL A 29 -8.02 -7.64 -4.06
CA VAL A 29 -8.98 -6.57 -3.80
C VAL A 29 -10.26 -7.24 -3.31
N LYS A 30 -10.78 -6.81 -2.17
CA LYS A 30 -11.93 -7.45 -1.55
C LYS A 30 -12.83 -6.43 -0.85
N SER A 31 -14.12 -6.68 -0.90
CA SER A 31 -15.13 -5.88 -0.18
C SER A 31 -16.15 -6.79 0.48
N SER A 32 -16.66 -6.38 1.64
CA SER A 32 -17.74 -7.09 2.32
C SER A 32 -18.29 -6.24 3.48
N LYS A 33 -19.59 -6.36 3.73
CA LYS A 33 -20.21 -5.78 4.93
C LYS A 33 -19.79 -6.50 6.20
N LYS A 34 -19.25 -7.72 6.07
CA LYS A 34 -18.81 -8.54 7.20
C LYS A 34 -17.35 -8.34 7.59
N LEU A 35 -16.61 -7.52 6.84
CA LEU A 35 -15.22 -7.22 7.18
C LEU A 35 -15.14 -6.29 8.39
N ASP A 36 -14.27 -6.63 9.34
CA ASP A 36 -13.90 -5.77 10.45
C ASP A 36 -12.38 -5.60 10.47
N ALA A 37 -11.87 -4.79 11.40
CA ALA A 37 -10.44 -4.50 11.48
C ALA A 37 -9.60 -5.76 11.65
N SER A 38 -10.07 -6.68 12.49
CA SER A 38 -9.36 -7.94 12.76
C SER A 38 -9.27 -8.81 11.51
N LYS A 39 -10.39 -8.96 10.78
CA LYS A 39 -10.42 -9.76 9.56
C LYS A 39 -9.55 -9.16 8.47
N ILE A 40 -9.58 -7.84 8.30
CA ILE A 40 -8.72 -7.17 7.32
C ILE A 40 -7.25 -7.40 7.70
N THR A 41 -6.89 -7.17 8.95
CA THR A 41 -5.52 -7.37 9.44
C THR A 41 -5.03 -8.79 9.14
N ASN A 42 -5.85 -9.80 9.46
CA ASN A 42 -5.49 -11.18 9.22
C ASN A 42 -5.38 -11.51 7.73
N ASN A 43 -6.31 -10.99 6.93
CA ASN A 43 -6.32 -11.27 5.48
C ASN A 43 -5.11 -10.66 4.78
N VAL A 44 -4.79 -9.39 5.07
CA VAL A 44 -3.68 -8.72 4.38
C VAL A 44 -2.33 -9.29 4.80
N PHE A 45 -2.21 -9.75 6.04
CA PHE A 45 -0.98 -10.34 6.55
C PHE A 45 -0.60 -11.64 5.82
N LYS A 46 -1.56 -12.33 5.21
CA LYS A 46 -1.30 -13.53 4.42
C LYS A 46 -0.41 -13.26 3.20
N PHE A 47 -0.42 -12.04 2.68
CA PHE A 47 0.35 -11.67 1.49
C PHE A 47 1.75 -11.15 1.81
N GLY A 48 2.06 -10.94 3.08
CA GLY A 48 3.33 -10.40 3.54
C GLY A 48 3.12 -9.38 4.63
N LYS A 49 4.18 -8.64 4.97
CA LYS A 49 4.10 -7.60 5.99
C LYS A 49 3.72 -6.26 5.36
N PRO A 50 2.55 -5.69 5.69
CA PRO A 50 2.21 -4.35 5.25
C PRO A 50 3.13 -3.32 5.89
N VAL A 51 3.75 -2.46 5.07
CA VAL A 51 4.64 -1.39 5.55
C VAL A 51 4.00 -0.02 5.41
N LEU A 52 2.98 0.08 4.56
CA LEU A 52 2.30 1.34 4.29
C LEU A 52 0.82 1.08 4.06
N ILE A 53 -0.03 1.81 4.78
CA ILE A 53 -1.48 1.75 4.63
C ILE A 53 -1.93 3.07 4.03
N GLY A 54 -2.61 3.01 2.88
CA GLY A 54 -3.10 4.18 2.18
C GLY A 54 -4.55 4.50 2.46
N THR A 55 -4.87 5.77 2.41
CA THR A 55 -6.24 6.28 2.40
C THR A 55 -6.35 7.33 1.30
N ASP A 56 -7.57 7.56 0.80
CA ASP A 56 -7.82 8.54 -0.26
C ASP A 56 -8.35 9.87 0.26
N VAL A 57 -8.42 10.03 1.59
CA VAL A 57 -8.91 11.24 2.25
C VAL A 57 -7.84 11.86 3.14
N LYS A 58 -7.85 13.19 3.24
CA LYS A 58 -6.88 13.94 4.03
C LYS A 58 -6.97 13.61 5.53
N LYS A 59 -8.20 13.53 6.06
CA LYS A 59 -8.41 13.18 7.47
C LYS A 59 -8.49 11.65 7.60
N VAL A 60 -7.47 11.06 8.21
CA VAL A 60 -7.37 9.61 8.35
C VAL A 60 -8.49 9.09 9.26
N PRO A 61 -9.34 8.16 8.77
CA PRO A 61 -10.36 7.55 9.63
C PRO A 61 -9.75 6.72 10.75
N ASN A 62 -10.42 6.70 11.91
CA ASN A 62 -9.96 5.90 13.05
C ASN A 62 -9.80 4.42 12.73
N PHE A 63 -10.66 3.90 11.87
CA PHE A 63 -10.59 2.50 11.43
C PHE A 63 -9.24 2.20 10.74
N VAL A 64 -8.77 3.12 9.89
CA VAL A 64 -7.48 2.98 9.20
C VAL A 64 -6.32 3.08 10.21
N GLU A 65 -6.38 4.03 11.13
CA GLU A 65 -5.37 4.18 12.18
C GLU A 65 -5.23 2.92 13.04
N LYS A 66 -6.36 2.32 13.39
CA LYS A 66 -6.39 1.09 14.19
C LYS A 66 -5.69 -0.06 13.48
N ILE A 67 -5.96 -0.24 12.19
CA ILE A 67 -5.32 -1.30 11.40
C ILE A 67 -3.83 -1.04 11.24
N ALA A 68 -3.45 0.19 10.90
CA ALA A 68 -2.04 0.56 10.74
C ALA A 68 -1.26 0.33 12.04
N SER A 69 -1.82 0.71 13.17
CA SER A 69 -1.21 0.50 14.48
C SER A 69 -1.03 -0.99 14.77
N SER A 70 -2.05 -1.81 14.52
CA SER A 70 -1.98 -3.26 14.71
C SER A 70 -0.90 -3.92 13.86
N LEU A 71 -0.65 -3.40 12.68
CA LEU A 71 0.34 -3.94 11.73
C LEU A 71 1.73 -3.33 11.90
N GLY A 72 1.87 -2.27 12.69
CA GLY A 72 3.11 -1.52 12.77
C GLY A 72 3.46 -0.82 11.45
N ALA A 73 2.46 -0.46 10.66
CA ALA A 73 2.63 0.16 9.36
C ALA A 73 2.46 1.67 9.44
N LYS A 74 3.14 2.39 8.55
CA LYS A 74 2.94 3.83 8.39
C LYS A 74 1.65 4.08 7.60
N ILE A 75 1.12 5.29 7.73
CA ILE A 75 -0.06 5.72 6.99
C ILE A 75 0.34 6.73 5.92
N PHE A 76 -0.16 6.51 4.71
CA PHE A 76 -0.15 7.52 3.66
C PHE A 76 -1.53 8.19 3.59
N LYS A 77 -1.54 9.52 3.54
CA LYS A 77 -2.75 10.30 3.28
C LYS A 77 -2.44 11.38 2.23
N PRO A 78 -3.39 11.70 1.35
CA PRO A 78 -3.19 12.80 0.40
C PRO A 78 -3.28 14.16 1.12
N GLU A 79 -2.74 15.20 0.51
CA GLU A 79 -2.83 16.56 1.06
C GLU A 79 -4.25 17.11 1.00
N THR A 80 -5.02 16.66 0.01
CA THR A 80 -6.43 17.01 -0.18
C THR A 80 -7.21 15.76 -0.60
N ASP A 81 -8.51 15.76 -0.31
CA ASP A 81 -9.38 14.67 -0.75
C ASP A 81 -9.40 14.61 -2.29
N LEU A 82 -9.33 13.41 -2.85
CA LEU A 82 -9.35 13.23 -4.30
C LEU A 82 -10.76 13.33 -4.85
N GLN A 83 -10.87 14.03 -6.00
CA GLN A 83 -12.13 14.11 -6.74
C GLN A 83 -12.35 12.81 -7.54
N SER A 84 -13.62 12.46 -7.75
CA SER A 84 -14.02 11.25 -8.46
C SER A 84 -13.38 11.10 -9.84
N ARG A 85 -13.21 12.22 -10.56
CA ARG A 85 -12.58 12.23 -11.89
C ARG A 85 -11.12 11.78 -11.83
N HIS A 86 -10.37 12.28 -10.85
CA HIS A 86 -8.98 11.89 -10.63
C HIS A 86 -8.88 10.42 -10.25
N LYS A 87 -9.79 9.96 -9.40
CA LYS A 87 -9.84 8.55 -8.97
C LYS A 87 -10.02 7.63 -10.17
N SER A 88 -10.98 7.93 -11.04
CA SER A 88 -11.27 7.13 -12.23
C SER A 88 -10.05 7.05 -13.17
N ARG A 89 -9.36 8.16 -13.38
CA ARG A 89 -8.17 8.20 -14.23
C ARG A 89 -7.03 7.34 -13.67
N LEU A 90 -6.80 7.44 -12.36
CA LEU A 90 -5.74 6.67 -11.70
C LEU A 90 -5.98 5.18 -11.84
N VAL A 91 -7.21 4.74 -11.60
CA VAL A 91 -7.56 3.32 -11.70
C VAL A 91 -7.44 2.83 -13.12
N LYS A 92 -8.01 3.55 -14.09
CA LYS A 92 -7.93 3.16 -15.50
C LYS A 92 -6.48 3.01 -15.97
N LYS A 93 -5.64 3.98 -15.64
CA LYS A 93 -4.23 3.94 -16.01
C LYS A 93 -3.50 2.78 -15.35
N PHE A 94 -3.78 2.53 -14.08
CA PHE A 94 -3.14 1.45 -13.32
C PHE A 94 -3.58 0.08 -13.81
N LEU A 95 -4.85 -0.09 -14.19
CA LEU A 95 -5.40 -1.36 -14.66
C LEU A 95 -5.12 -1.65 -16.14
N LYS A 96 -4.59 -0.71 -16.90
CA LYS A 96 -4.48 -0.78 -18.38
C LYS A 96 -3.84 -2.06 -18.90
N LYS A 97 -2.91 -2.66 -18.19
CA LYS A 97 -2.24 -3.89 -18.62
C LYS A 97 -2.38 -5.02 -17.58
N ARG A 98 -3.39 -4.89 -16.72
CA ARG A 98 -3.63 -5.86 -15.65
C ARG A 98 -4.97 -6.53 -15.86
N ASP A 99 -5.00 -7.84 -15.67
CA ASP A 99 -6.21 -8.64 -15.80
C ASP A 99 -6.87 -8.80 -14.42
N ILE A 100 -7.41 -7.68 -13.92
CA ILE A 100 -8.06 -7.63 -12.60
C ILE A 100 -9.41 -6.95 -12.76
N GLU A 101 -10.45 -7.56 -12.20
CA GLU A 101 -11.80 -7.03 -12.20
C GLU A 101 -12.10 -6.35 -10.87
N ILE A 102 -12.63 -5.12 -10.94
CA ILE A 102 -13.08 -4.36 -9.77
C ILE A 102 -14.61 -4.43 -9.77
N ASN A 103 -15.17 -4.97 -8.69
CA ASN A 103 -16.60 -5.32 -8.63
C ASN A 103 -17.52 -4.17 -8.22
N ASN A 104 -17.01 -3.19 -7.48
CA ASN A 104 -17.85 -2.10 -6.98
C ASN A 104 -17.02 -0.86 -6.64
N LYS A 105 -17.71 0.23 -6.25
CA LYS A 105 -17.07 1.49 -5.91
C LYS A 105 -16.14 1.38 -4.69
N HIS A 106 -16.49 0.56 -3.71
CA HIS A 106 -15.68 0.41 -2.49
C HIS A 106 -14.33 -0.21 -2.81
N GLU A 107 -14.31 -1.23 -3.67
CA GLU A 107 -13.06 -1.85 -4.13
C GLU A 107 -12.24 -0.87 -4.94
N ASN A 108 -12.90 -0.06 -5.76
CA ASN A 108 -12.22 0.99 -6.53
C ASN A 108 -11.55 2.01 -5.60
N ASP A 109 -12.24 2.47 -4.56
CA ASP A 109 -11.70 3.42 -3.60
C ASP A 109 -10.54 2.83 -2.79
N ALA A 110 -10.63 1.57 -2.40
CA ALA A 110 -9.54 0.88 -1.72
C ALA A 110 -8.31 0.75 -2.62
N LEU A 111 -8.53 0.39 -3.89
CA LEU A 111 -7.43 0.30 -4.86
C LEU A 111 -6.76 1.65 -5.08
N ILE A 112 -7.54 2.72 -5.19
CA ILE A 112 -7.00 4.08 -5.30
C ILE A 112 -6.12 4.42 -4.10
N SER A 113 -6.58 4.10 -2.90
CA SER A 113 -5.82 4.34 -1.68
C SER A 113 -4.48 3.61 -1.71
N ALA A 114 -4.46 2.36 -2.18
CA ALA A 114 -3.23 1.58 -2.34
C ALA A 114 -2.32 2.16 -3.43
N ILE A 115 -2.88 2.58 -4.55
CA ILE A 115 -2.11 3.17 -5.66
C ILE A 115 -1.43 4.46 -5.22
N LEU A 116 -2.14 5.33 -4.51
CA LEU A 116 -1.58 6.58 -4.00
C LEU A 116 -0.42 6.33 -3.03
N ALA A 117 -0.61 5.39 -2.12
CA ALA A 117 0.44 5.00 -1.19
C ALA A 117 1.67 4.44 -1.94
N TYR A 118 1.44 3.54 -2.90
CA TYR A 118 2.51 2.99 -3.73
C TYR A 118 3.27 4.09 -4.47
N LYS A 119 2.55 5.02 -5.10
CA LYS A 119 3.17 6.13 -5.84
C LYS A 119 4.02 7.02 -4.92
N SER A 120 3.67 7.13 -3.66
CA SER A 120 4.41 7.97 -2.71
C SER A 120 5.81 7.42 -2.42
N ILE A 121 6.00 6.11 -2.49
CA ILE A 121 7.30 5.47 -2.21
C ILE A 121 8.01 4.99 -3.48
N LYS A 122 7.34 5.00 -4.63
CA LYS A 122 7.93 4.53 -5.89
C LYS A 122 9.23 5.24 -6.25
N PRO A 123 9.36 6.58 -6.11
CA PRO A 123 10.64 7.24 -6.37
C PRO A 123 11.79 6.72 -5.52
N LEU A 124 11.52 6.44 -4.23
CA LEU A 124 12.52 5.86 -3.34
C LEU A 124 12.92 4.46 -3.79
N LEU A 125 11.94 3.63 -4.13
CA LEU A 125 12.21 2.27 -4.63
C LEU A 125 13.02 2.29 -5.92
N ASN A 126 12.68 3.18 -6.85
CA ASN A 126 13.40 3.33 -8.10
C ASN A 126 14.83 3.82 -7.88
N LYS A 127 15.03 4.73 -6.95
CA LYS A 127 16.35 5.24 -6.58
C LYS A 127 17.25 4.11 -6.06
N ILE A 128 16.71 3.27 -5.19
CA ILE A 128 17.45 2.12 -4.67
C ILE A 128 17.82 1.17 -5.82
N GLU A 129 16.85 0.83 -6.66
CA GLU A 129 17.04 -0.11 -7.75
C GLU A 129 18.07 0.39 -8.77
N ASN A 130 18.00 1.67 -9.15
CA ASN A 130 18.85 2.22 -10.21
C ASN A 130 20.24 2.63 -9.73
N LYS A 131 20.35 3.18 -8.52
CA LYS A 131 21.60 3.71 -8.01
C LYS A 131 22.49 2.66 -7.32
N TYR A 132 21.86 1.63 -6.77
CA TYR A 132 22.54 0.62 -5.97
C TYR A 132 22.33 -0.79 -6.55
N SER A 133 22.23 -0.89 -7.87
CA SER A 133 21.94 -2.14 -8.57
C SER A 133 23.01 -3.22 -8.38
N ASP A 134 24.21 -2.84 -7.97
CA ASP A 134 25.31 -3.77 -7.66
C ASP A 134 25.22 -4.36 -6.24
N LEU A 135 24.25 -3.90 -5.44
CA LEU A 135 24.02 -4.39 -4.09
C LEU A 135 22.73 -5.19 -4.03
N ASN A 136 22.44 -5.76 -2.85
CA ASN A 136 21.17 -6.45 -2.62
C ASN A 136 20.06 -5.41 -2.42
N THR A 137 19.43 -4.97 -3.52
CA THR A 137 18.42 -3.91 -3.49
C THR A 137 17.18 -4.31 -2.70
N ASP A 138 16.80 -5.60 -2.73
CA ASP A 138 15.64 -6.07 -1.96
C ASP A 138 15.87 -5.92 -0.46
N GLU A 139 17.07 -6.25 0.01
CA GLU A 139 17.41 -6.08 1.42
C GLU A 139 17.46 -4.62 1.82
N ILE A 140 18.01 -3.75 0.96
CA ILE A 140 18.01 -2.30 1.20
C ILE A 140 16.59 -1.77 1.33
N LYS A 141 15.69 -2.13 0.40
CA LYS A 141 14.28 -1.73 0.45
C LYS A 141 13.61 -2.20 1.73
N ASN A 142 13.86 -3.46 2.12
CA ASN A 142 13.31 -4.00 3.37
C ASN A 142 13.76 -3.19 4.58
N LEU A 143 15.04 -2.92 4.71
CA LEU A 143 15.59 -2.19 5.85
C LEU A 143 15.05 -0.75 5.90
N VAL A 144 15.04 -0.07 4.78
CA VAL A 144 14.54 1.32 4.70
C VAL A 144 13.06 1.39 5.07
N LEU A 145 12.24 0.50 4.55
CA LEU A 145 10.78 0.54 4.76
C LEU A 145 10.36 -0.01 6.12
N LYS A 146 11.01 -1.08 6.59
CA LYS A 146 10.64 -1.69 7.88
C LYS A 146 11.21 -0.93 9.07
N GLN A 147 12.45 -0.48 8.99
CA GLN A 147 13.14 0.14 10.11
C GLN A 147 13.15 1.66 10.07
N ASN A 148 12.56 2.24 9.02
CA ASN A 148 12.48 3.69 8.87
C ASN A 148 13.86 4.36 8.96
N ILE A 149 14.85 3.76 8.33
CA ILE A 149 16.21 4.30 8.25
C ILE A 149 16.47 4.78 6.82
N ASN A 150 17.50 5.62 6.66
CA ASN A 150 17.86 6.09 5.33
C ASN A 150 18.68 5.04 4.55
N ILE A 151 18.90 5.29 3.26
CA ILE A 151 19.61 4.34 2.39
C ILE A 151 21.02 4.07 2.87
N LYS A 152 21.76 5.11 3.29
CA LYS A 152 23.14 4.97 3.78
C LYS A 152 23.19 4.09 5.02
N GLN A 153 22.26 4.28 5.95
CA GLN A 153 22.16 3.45 7.14
C GLN A 153 21.84 2.01 6.79
N ALA A 154 20.93 1.80 5.83
CA ALA A 154 20.59 0.46 5.37
C ALA A 154 21.80 -0.24 4.76
N ILE A 155 22.55 0.46 3.90
CA ILE A 155 23.75 -0.10 3.26
C ILE A 155 24.79 -0.49 4.32
N SER A 156 24.96 0.32 5.37
CA SER A 156 25.92 0.02 6.43
C SER A 156 25.57 -1.24 7.22
N LEU A 157 24.32 -1.69 7.16
CA LEU A 157 23.86 -2.91 7.81
C LEU A 157 23.96 -4.15 6.91
N LEU A 158 24.33 -3.99 5.65
CA LEU A 158 24.54 -5.12 4.75
C LEU A 158 25.86 -5.83 5.08
N ASP A 159 25.83 -7.13 5.02
CA ASP A 159 27.03 -7.97 5.23
C ASP A 159 27.85 -8.11 3.95
#